data_309c37f7b0707dea60e257468c74e480
#
_entry.id   309c37f7b0707dea60e257468c74e480
#
_cell.length_a   1.000
_cell.length_b   1.000
_cell.length_c   1.000
_cell.angle_alpha   90.00
_cell.angle_beta   90.00
_cell.angle_gamma   90.00
#
_symmetry.space_group_name_H-M   'P 1'
#
loop_
_entity.id
_entity.type
_entity.pdbx_description
1 polymer ?
#
loop_
_entity_poly.entity_id
_entity_poly.type
_entity_poly.pdbx_seq_one_letter_code
_entity_poly.pdbx_strand_id
1 'polypeptide(L)'
;MTDAPSEIDGMTVFNTHNVDATKQPMFFGAPLGVQRYDQQKYPVFEKLTQQMLSYFWRPEEVSLQKDRSDYQTLNDTQKHIFTSNLKYQILLDSVQGRGPGMAFGPYCSLPELESAMTIWECMEMIHSRSYTYIIKNVYPDPSEVLDHIVDNQKILDRAKSVTSAYDEFLNAAAEWGQSNLWKPGWRDHINSEWTSKDLKRKLYRAVANVNILEGIRFYVSFACSFAFAELKLMEGSAKIISFIARDENQHLVLTQHIIKKWQEGDDPEMKEIVEEEKENTIEMFKKCVDEEKEWAQYLFKDGSILGLNDRLLSQYVEWIANKRMHALGYDPIYDQSLRNNPLPWTQHWISSKGLQVAPQETEVESYLIGGLKQDVKKDTFSGFKL
;
A
#
# COMPACT_ATOMS: atom_id res chain seq x y z
N MET A 1 27.05 -9.55 -30.68
CA MET A 1 27.80 -9.41 -29.44
C MET A 1 26.80 -9.57 -28.33
N THR A 2 26.81 -10.71 -27.69
CA THR A 2 25.94 -11.00 -26.53
C THR A 2 26.70 -10.46 -25.33
N ASP A 3 26.31 -9.26 -24.89
CA ASP A 3 26.82 -8.73 -23.64
C ASP A 3 26.32 -9.65 -22.53
N ALA A 4 27.21 -10.46 -22.00
CA ALA A 4 27.00 -11.12 -20.74
C ALA A 4 26.71 -10.02 -19.69
N PRO A 5 25.77 -10.24 -18.75
CA PRO A 5 25.56 -9.28 -17.69
C PRO A 5 26.90 -9.07 -16.98
N SER A 6 27.41 -7.83 -17.01
CA SER A 6 28.59 -7.49 -16.25
C SER A 6 28.32 -7.88 -14.80
N GLU A 7 29.20 -8.69 -14.22
CA GLU A 7 29.16 -9.03 -12.80
C GLU A 7 29.22 -7.72 -11.99
N ILE A 8 28.06 -7.22 -11.59
CA ILE A 8 27.99 -6.14 -10.63
C ILE A 8 28.15 -6.81 -9.28
N ASP A 9 29.35 -6.73 -8.74
CA ASP A 9 29.65 -7.18 -7.39
C ASP A 9 29.01 -6.22 -6.38
N GLY A 10 27.72 -6.47 -6.07
CA GLY A 10 27.07 -5.82 -4.93
C GLY A 10 25.94 -4.85 -5.27
N MET A 11 25.28 -4.35 -4.20
CA MET A 11 24.29 -3.28 -4.30
C MET A 11 24.99 -1.96 -4.63
N THR A 12 24.44 -1.18 -5.57
CA THR A 12 24.94 0.15 -5.93
C THR A 12 23.79 1.14 -6.04
N VAL A 13 24.03 2.37 -5.67
CA VAL A 13 23.07 3.48 -5.85
C VAL A 13 22.98 3.89 -7.34
N PHE A 14 24.04 3.63 -8.11
CA PHE A 14 24.10 4.00 -9.51
C PHE A 14 24.95 3.02 -10.32
N ASN A 15 24.29 2.30 -11.21
CA ASN A 15 24.95 1.41 -12.15
C ASN A 15 25.55 2.24 -13.31
N THR A 16 26.86 2.18 -13.47
CA THR A 16 27.58 2.90 -14.53
C THR A 16 27.56 2.20 -15.89
N HIS A 17 27.02 0.98 -15.96
CA HIS A 17 26.89 0.24 -17.20
C HIS A 17 25.61 0.60 -17.94
N ASN A 18 25.64 0.58 -19.26
CA ASN A 18 24.43 0.73 -20.07
C ASN A 18 23.61 -0.55 -20.03
N VAL A 19 22.55 -0.55 -19.23
CA VAL A 19 21.59 -1.64 -19.13
C VAL A 19 20.28 -1.22 -19.79
N ASP A 20 19.80 -2.07 -20.68
CA ASP A 20 18.45 -1.92 -21.25
C ASP A 20 17.42 -2.43 -20.23
N ALA A 21 16.83 -1.52 -19.46
CA ALA A 21 15.85 -1.85 -18.43
C ALA A 21 14.61 -2.58 -19.00
N THR A 22 14.27 -2.36 -20.27
CA THR A 22 13.13 -3.03 -20.91
C THR A 22 13.30 -4.55 -21.04
N LYS A 23 14.54 -5.04 -20.90
CA LYS A 23 14.87 -6.47 -20.93
C LYS A 23 15.09 -7.09 -19.55
N GLN A 24 15.08 -6.27 -18.50
CA GLN A 24 15.26 -6.77 -17.14
C GLN A 24 13.95 -7.31 -16.57
N PRO A 25 13.98 -8.26 -15.61
CA PRO A 25 12.83 -8.57 -14.80
C PRO A 25 12.48 -7.38 -13.90
N MET A 26 11.28 -7.33 -13.33
CA MET A 26 10.87 -6.27 -12.40
C MET A 26 11.78 -6.18 -11.18
N PHE A 27 12.23 -7.33 -10.68
CA PHE A 27 13.08 -7.45 -9.50
C PHE A 27 14.24 -8.40 -9.75
N PHE A 28 15.35 -8.19 -9.03
CA PHE A 28 16.56 -9.00 -9.10
C PHE A 28 17.26 -9.03 -10.47
N GLY A 29 16.98 -8.06 -11.33
CA GLY A 29 17.77 -7.79 -12.53
C GLY A 29 19.00 -6.94 -12.22
N ALA A 30 19.58 -6.33 -13.23
CA ALA A 30 20.69 -5.40 -13.05
C ALA A 30 20.25 -4.19 -12.20
N PRO A 31 21.12 -3.71 -11.28
CA PRO A 31 20.86 -2.47 -10.55
C PRO A 31 20.57 -1.31 -11.48
N LEU A 32 19.77 -0.36 -10.99
CA LEU A 32 19.38 0.82 -11.75
C LEU A 32 20.57 1.79 -11.97
N GLY A 33 20.64 2.35 -13.17
CA GLY A 33 21.56 3.41 -13.54
C GLY A 33 20.80 4.70 -13.85
N VAL A 34 21.00 5.24 -15.07
CA VAL A 34 20.24 6.41 -15.53
C VAL A 34 18.76 6.05 -15.65
N GLN A 35 17.92 6.81 -14.95
CA GLN A 35 16.46 6.61 -14.97
C GLN A 35 15.87 7.07 -16.30
N ARG A 36 15.57 6.12 -17.17
CA ARG A 36 15.11 6.31 -18.54
C ARG A 36 13.59 6.13 -18.61
N TYR A 37 12.83 7.14 -18.22
CA TYR A 37 11.35 7.12 -18.29
C TYR A 37 10.79 7.19 -19.72
N ASP A 38 11.63 7.48 -20.71
CA ASP A 38 11.31 7.39 -22.13
C ASP A 38 11.31 5.95 -22.67
N GLN A 39 11.84 4.99 -21.92
CA GLN A 39 11.89 3.57 -22.25
C GLN A 39 11.33 2.75 -21.10
N GLN A 40 10.13 2.24 -21.27
CA GLN A 40 9.40 1.53 -20.23
C GLN A 40 9.09 0.10 -20.67
N LYS A 41 9.37 -0.88 -19.83
CA LYS A 41 8.92 -2.27 -20.05
C LYS A 41 7.42 -2.38 -19.80
N TYR A 42 6.96 -1.75 -18.73
CA TYR A 42 5.57 -1.78 -18.29
C TYR A 42 4.99 -0.38 -18.06
N PRO A 43 4.47 0.28 -19.12
CA PRO A 43 3.92 1.64 -19.03
C PRO A 43 2.80 1.82 -18.01
N VAL A 44 2.23 0.73 -17.50
CA VAL A 44 1.19 0.78 -16.46
C VAL A 44 1.73 1.35 -15.15
N PHE A 45 2.97 1.08 -14.79
CA PHE A 45 3.56 1.62 -13.56
C PHE A 45 3.78 3.13 -13.65
N GLU A 46 4.24 3.63 -14.81
CA GLU A 46 4.33 5.07 -15.04
C GLU A 46 2.95 5.75 -14.99
N LYS A 47 1.91 5.14 -15.57
CA LYS A 47 0.54 5.66 -15.47
C LYS A 47 0.06 5.74 -14.04
N LEU A 48 0.34 4.72 -13.22
CA LEU A 48 0.01 4.73 -11.79
C LEU A 48 0.78 5.83 -11.05
N THR A 49 2.07 6.01 -11.35
CA THR A 49 2.88 7.12 -10.81
C THR A 49 2.24 8.47 -11.09
N GLN A 50 1.90 8.74 -12.37
CA GLN A 50 1.26 9.99 -12.77
C GLN A 50 -0.11 10.18 -12.09
N GLN A 51 -0.88 9.12 -11.93
CA GLN A 51 -2.17 9.16 -11.25
C GLN A 51 -2.01 9.47 -9.76
N MET A 52 -1.09 8.78 -9.07
CA MET A 52 -0.79 9.03 -7.66
C MET A 52 -0.29 10.47 -7.44
N LEU A 53 0.60 10.97 -8.29
CA LEU A 53 1.06 12.37 -8.25
C LEU A 53 -0.10 13.38 -8.41
N SER A 54 -1.10 13.04 -9.23
CA SER A 54 -2.28 13.89 -9.41
C SER A 54 -3.23 13.91 -8.20
N TYR A 55 -3.05 12.98 -7.27
CA TYR A 55 -3.88 12.83 -6.07
C TYR A 55 -3.27 13.46 -4.81
N PHE A 56 -2.20 14.23 -4.94
CA PHE A 56 -1.55 14.86 -3.80
C PHE A 56 -2.54 15.70 -2.96
N TRP A 57 -2.51 15.50 -1.65
CA TRP A 57 -3.36 16.19 -0.69
C TRP A 57 -2.68 16.28 0.68
N ARG A 58 -3.25 17.09 1.59
CA ARG A 58 -2.74 17.26 2.93
C ARG A 58 -3.90 17.20 3.94
N PRO A 59 -3.75 16.55 5.09
CA PRO A 59 -4.82 16.42 6.08
C PRO A 59 -5.30 17.78 6.63
N GLU A 60 -4.41 18.78 6.67
CA GLU A 60 -4.72 20.13 7.15
C GLU A 60 -5.76 20.86 6.28
N GLU A 61 -6.05 20.38 5.09
CA GLU A 61 -7.09 20.91 4.21
C GLU A 61 -8.51 20.57 4.69
N VAL A 62 -8.63 19.63 5.63
CA VAL A 62 -9.92 19.19 6.18
C VAL A 62 -10.09 19.71 7.61
N SER A 63 -11.15 20.49 7.86
CA SER A 63 -11.49 20.95 9.21
C SER A 63 -12.07 19.82 10.06
N LEU A 64 -11.57 19.65 11.28
CA LEU A 64 -12.02 18.67 12.27
C LEU A 64 -12.72 19.29 13.49
N GLN A 65 -13.12 20.57 13.41
CA GLN A 65 -13.80 21.25 14.52
C GLN A 65 -15.13 20.58 14.90
N LYS A 66 -15.91 20.19 13.89
CA LYS A 66 -17.15 19.45 14.10
C LYS A 66 -16.87 18.09 14.73
N ASP A 67 -15.88 17.37 14.23
CA ASP A 67 -15.50 16.04 14.73
C ASP A 67 -15.12 16.05 16.20
N ARG A 68 -14.41 17.09 16.66
CA ARG A 68 -14.10 17.29 18.07
C ARG A 68 -15.36 17.40 18.92
N SER A 69 -16.36 18.14 18.45
CA SER A 69 -17.64 18.28 19.14
C SER A 69 -18.44 16.97 19.08
N ASP A 70 -18.47 16.32 17.92
CA ASP A 70 -19.15 15.05 17.74
C ASP A 70 -18.58 13.97 18.67
N TYR A 71 -17.25 13.85 18.78
CA TYR A 71 -16.59 12.86 19.63
C TYR A 71 -17.01 12.95 21.11
N GLN A 72 -17.24 14.18 21.60
CA GLN A 72 -17.71 14.37 22.97
C GLN A 72 -19.12 13.83 23.20
N THR A 73 -19.94 13.76 22.15
CA THR A 73 -21.31 13.26 22.19
C THR A 73 -21.43 11.76 21.99
N LEU A 74 -20.35 11.11 21.50
CA LEU A 74 -20.33 9.65 21.29
C LEU A 74 -20.48 8.93 22.62
N ASN A 75 -21.28 7.86 22.61
CA ASN A 75 -21.33 6.93 23.74
C ASN A 75 -20.06 6.04 23.77
N ASP A 76 -19.90 5.29 24.87
CA ASP A 76 -18.69 4.48 25.08
C ASP A 76 -18.46 3.42 23.99
N THR A 77 -19.53 2.77 23.52
CA THR A 77 -19.47 1.80 22.40
C THR A 77 -18.96 2.48 21.11
N GLN A 78 -19.50 3.64 20.76
CA GLN A 78 -19.07 4.40 19.59
C GLN A 78 -17.62 4.85 19.71
N LYS A 79 -17.22 5.35 20.87
CA LYS A 79 -15.82 5.73 21.16
C LYS A 79 -14.89 4.53 21.03
N HIS A 80 -15.29 3.37 21.57
CA HIS A 80 -14.52 2.13 21.44
C HIS A 80 -14.30 1.74 19.97
N ILE A 81 -15.36 1.73 19.16
CA ILE A 81 -15.29 1.36 17.75
C ILE A 81 -14.40 2.36 16.99
N PHE A 82 -14.64 3.64 17.13
CA PHE A 82 -13.89 4.68 16.43
C PHE A 82 -12.40 4.66 16.79
N THR A 83 -12.09 4.65 18.09
CA THR A 83 -10.70 4.69 18.60
C THR A 83 -9.93 3.41 18.25
N SER A 84 -10.54 2.23 18.45
CA SER A 84 -9.90 0.95 18.14
C SER A 84 -9.57 0.85 16.64
N ASN A 85 -10.49 1.30 15.79
CA ASN A 85 -10.29 1.29 14.36
C ASN A 85 -9.16 2.24 13.92
N LEU A 86 -9.08 3.45 14.46
CA LEU A 86 -7.98 4.38 14.20
C LEU A 86 -6.63 3.80 14.67
N LYS A 87 -6.56 3.22 15.87
CA LYS A 87 -5.33 2.59 16.38
C LYS A 87 -4.83 1.51 15.43
N TYR A 88 -5.74 0.70 14.90
CA TYR A 88 -5.37 -0.34 13.94
C TYR A 88 -4.83 0.24 12.63
N GLN A 89 -5.50 1.23 12.05
CA GLN A 89 -5.06 1.92 10.84
C GLN A 89 -3.68 2.55 11.02
N ILE A 90 -3.44 3.26 12.14
CA ILE A 90 -2.14 3.85 12.47
C ILE A 90 -1.02 2.81 12.47
N LEU A 91 -1.27 1.64 13.08
CA LEU A 91 -0.27 0.57 13.13
C LEU A 91 0.05 0.05 11.72
N LEU A 92 -0.98 -0.22 10.91
CA LEU A 92 -0.80 -0.75 9.55
C LEU A 92 -0.02 0.23 8.67
N ASP A 93 -0.40 1.51 8.66
CA ASP A 93 0.30 2.54 7.87
C ASP A 93 1.69 2.85 8.40
N SER A 94 1.95 2.60 9.69
CA SER A 94 3.31 2.66 10.22
C SER A 94 4.19 1.54 9.68
N VAL A 95 3.62 0.40 9.32
CA VAL A 95 4.31 -0.71 8.63
C VAL A 95 4.47 -0.37 7.15
N GLN A 96 3.38 0.02 6.48
CA GLN A 96 3.36 0.32 5.05
C GLN A 96 4.23 1.52 4.69
N GLY A 97 4.31 2.56 5.52
CA GLY A 97 5.18 3.71 5.32
C GLY A 97 6.68 3.42 5.32
N ARG A 98 7.09 2.18 5.55
CA ARG A 98 8.49 1.71 5.51
C ARG A 98 8.68 0.47 4.66
N GLY A 99 7.68 -0.43 4.70
CA GLY A 99 7.80 -1.78 4.17
C GLY A 99 8.19 -1.83 2.70
N PRO A 100 7.45 -1.17 1.80
CA PRO A 100 7.75 -1.20 0.37
C PRO A 100 9.12 -0.66 0.02
N GLY A 101 9.50 0.51 0.56
CA GLY A 101 10.79 1.14 0.30
C GLY A 101 11.96 0.30 0.81
N MET A 102 11.85 -0.24 2.03
CA MET A 102 12.90 -1.08 2.62
C MET A 102 13.01 -2.44 1.95
N ALA A 103 11.88 -3.07 1.64
CA ALA A 103 11.84 -4.46 1.18
C ALA A 103 11.95 -4.58 -0.34
N PHE A 104 11.27 -3.75 -1.10
CA PHE A 104 11.16 -3.92 -2.55
C PHE A 104 12.09 -3.00 -3.33
N GLY A 105 12.25 -1.76 -2.87
CA GLY A 105 13.06 -0.73 -3.55
C GLY A 105 14.46 -1.19 -3.93
N PRO A 106 15.27 -1.76 -3.01
CA PRO A 106 16.63 -2.17 -3.28
C PRO A 106 16.79 -3.23 -4.36
N TYR A 107 15.74 -3.99 -4.65
CA TYR A 107 15.75 -5.10 -5.62
C TYR A 107 15.03 -4.77 -6.92
N CYS A 108 14.48 -3.56 -7.05
CA CYS A 108 13.80 -3.10 -8.26
C CYS A 108 14.79 -2.88 -9.41
N SER A 109 14.41 -3.34 -10.60
CA SER A 109 15.26 -3.24 -11.81
C SER A 109 14.63 -2.42 -12.93
N LEU A 110 13.43 -1.84 -12.70
CA LEU A 110 12.72 -1.02 -13.68
C LEU A 110 12.49 0.41 -13.16
N PRO A 111 12.94 1.46 -13.87
CA PRO A 111 12.77 2.85 -13.42
C PRO A 111 11.31 3.25 -13.15
N GLU A 112 10.38 2.82 -14.02
CA GLU A 112 8.96 3.11 -13.89
C GLU A 112 8.32 2.43 -12.66
N LEU A 113 8.81 1.26 -12.26
CA LEU A 113 8.35 0.57 -11.06
C LEU A 113 8.96 1.20 -9.79
N GLU A 114 10.25 1.56 -9.82
CA GLU A 114 10.91 2.30 -8.73
C GLU A 114 10.16 3.60 -8.42
N SER A 115 9.82 4.35 -9.47
CA SER A 115 9.06 5.60 -9.38
C SER A 115 7.69 5.39 -8.73
N ALA A 116 6.96 4.36 -9.15
CA ALA A 116 5.66 4.02 -8.58
C ALA A 116 5.77 3.65 -7.08
N MET A 117 6.78 2.87 -6.69
CA MET A 117 7.02 2.53 -5.29
C MET A 117 7.43 3.73 -4.44
N THR A 118 8.22 4.66 -4.99
CA THR A 118 8.62 5.88 -4.29
C THR A 118 7.43 6.78 -3.98
N ILE A 119 6.52 6.96 -4.93
CA ILE A 119 5.30 7.75 -4.69
C ILE A 119 4.34 7.02 -3.76
N TRP A 120 4.22 5.71 -3.87
CA TRP A 120 3.47 4.92 -2.91
C TRP A 120 3.94 5.17 -1.47
N GLU A 121 5.22 5.03 -1.18
CA GLU A 121 5.79 5.30 0.15
C GLU A 121 5.53 6.75 0.61
N CYS A 122 5.58 7.72 -0.30
CA CYS A 122 5.24 9.10 -0.01
C CYS A 122 3.77 9.26 0.42
N MET A 123 2.84 8.55 -0.22
CA MET A 123 1.43 8.55 0.15
C MET A 123 1.18 7.91 1.51
N GLU A 124 1.83 6.79 1.80
CA GLU A 124 1.75 6.14 3.12
C GLU A 124 2.23 7.07 4.26
N MET A 125 3.23 7.88 4.00
CA MET A 125 3.65 8.91 4.95
C MET A 125 2.55 9.96 5.17
N ILE A 126 1.81 10.36 4.12
CA ILE A 126 0.66 11.28 4.23
C ILE A 126 -0.45 10.61 5.05
N HIS A 127 -0.74 9.33 4.83
CA HIS A 127 -1.73 8.56 5.59
C HIS A 127 -1.39 8.51 7.07
N SER A 128 -0.17 8.13 7.43
CA SER A 128 0.31 8.11 8.83
C SER A 128 0.18 9.47 9.51
N ARG A 129 0.54 10.56 8.81
CA ARG A 129 0.37 11.94 9.31
C ARG A 129 -1.10 12.31 9.51
N SER A 130 -1.97 11.80 8.64
CA SER A 130 -3.40 12.09 8.65
C SER A 130 -4.09 11.51 9.89
N TYR A 131 -3.75 10.30 10.28
CA TYR A 131 -4.26 9.73 11.53
C TYR A 131 -3.78 10.52 12.77
N THR A 132 -2.51 10.91 12.78
CA THR A 132 -1.99 11.77 13.85
C THR A 132 -2.73 13.10 13.88
N TYR A 133 -3.04 13.69 12.72
CA TYR A 133 -3.80 14.92 12.61
C TYR A 133 -5.22 14.75 13.16
N ILE A 134 -5.92 13.64 12.83
CA ILE A 134 -7.23 13.32 13.40
C ILE A 134 -7.14 13.24 14.92
N ILE A 135 -6.22 12.44 15.46
CA ILE A 135 -6.08 12.24 16.91
C ILE A 135 -5.82 13.58 17.62
N LYS A 136 -4.90 14.37 17.14
CA LYS A 136 -4.55 15.68 17.73
C LYS A 136 -5.72 16.70 17.75
N ASN A 137 -6.62 16.63 16.79
CA ASN A 137 -7.72 17.57 16.66
C ASN A 137 -9.02 17.10 17.34
N VAL A 138 -9.21 15.79 17.45
CA VAL A 138 -10.46 15.19 17.95
C VAL A 138 -10.38 14.87 19.45
N TYR A 139 -9.26 14.32 19.91
CA TYR A 139 -9.12 13.85 21.29
C TYR A 139 -8.66 14.94 22.24
N PRO A 140 -9.17 14.95 23.50
CA PRO A 140 -8.68 15.87 24.54
C PRO A 140 -7.19 15.66 24.84
N ASP A 141 -6.76 14.43 24.96
CA ASP A 141 -5.37 14.01 25.14
C ASP A 141 -4.96 12.99 24.06
N PRO A 142 -4.18 13.40 23.07
CA PRO A 142 -3.68 12.49 22.03
C PRO A 142 -2.83 11.33 22.54
N SER A 143 -2.12 11.49 23.68
CA SER A 143 -1.25 10.47 24.23
C SER A 143 -2.01 9.25 24.72
N GLU A 144 -3.24 9.40 25.23
CA GLU A 144 -4.13 8.30 25.63
C GLU A 144 -4.39 7.31 24.47
N VAL A 145 -4.29 7.78 23.24
CA VAL A 145 -4.47 6.93 22.04
C VAL A 145 -3.13 6.44 21.51
N LEU A 146 -2.18 7.37 21.28
CA LEU A 146 -0.95 7.08 20.55
C LEU A 146 0.03 6.21 21.35
N ASP A 147 0.13 6.44 22.66
CA ASP A 147 1.08 5.71 23.52
C ASP A 147 0.64 4.26 23.80
N HIS A 148 -0.63 3.94 23.53
CA HIS A 148 -1.25 2.64 23.83
C HIS A 148 -1.68 1.81 22.61
N ILE A 149 -1.11 2.10 21.42
CA ILE A 149 -1.42 1.33 20.21
C ILE A 149 -0.87 -0.08 20.31
N VAL A 150 0.39 -0.20 20.71
CA VAL A 150 1.11 -1.48 20.80
C VAL A 150 0.77 -2.29 22.05
N ASP A 151 0.00 -1.73 22.99
CA ASP A 151 -0.50 -2.46 24.16
C ASP A 151 -1.70 -3.37 23.82
N ASN A 152 -2.32 -3.16 22.66
CA ASN A 152 -3.50 -3.91 22.25
C ASN A 152 -3.12 -5.16 21.43
N GLN A 153 -3.12 -6.31 22.10
CA GLN A 153 -2.74 -7.58 21.47
C GLN A 153 -3.60 -7.91 20.24
N LYS A 154 -4.89 -7.56 20.24
CA LYS A 154 -5.77 -7.79 19.07
C LYS A 154 -5.33 -7.01 17.83
N ILE A 155 -4.79 -5.81 18.03
CA ILE A 155 -4.22 -5.00 16.92
C ILE A 155 -2.91 -5.63 16.44
N LEU A 156 -2.02 -6.02 17.37
CA LEU A 156 -0.74 -6.65 17.04
C LEU A 156 -0.92 -7.98 16.29
N ASP A 157 -1.85 -8.82 16.73
CA ASP A 157 -2.14 -10.10 16.09
C ASP A 157 -2.55 -9.94 14.61
N ARG A 158 -3.35 -8.91 14.31
CA ARG A 158 -3.79 -8.62 12.94
C ARG A 158 -2.66 -8.10 12.04
N ALA A 159 -1.74 -7.33 12.57
CA ALA A 159 -0.60 -6.80 11.81
C ALA A 159 0.47 -7.87 11.57
N LYS A 160 0.48 -8.94 12.37
CA LYS A 160 1.56 -9.94 12.40
C LYS A 160 1.81 -10.61 11.06
N SER A 161 0.78 -10.93 10.29
CA SER A 161 0.95 -11.61 9.00
C SER A 161 1.73 -10.74 8.01
N VAL A 162 1.46 -9.44 7.97
CA VAL A 162 2.13 -8.49 7.09
C VAL A 162 3.55 -8.21 7.56
N THR A 163 3.72 -7.89 8.85
CA THR A 163 5.05 -7.60 9.43
C THR A 163 5.98 -8.80 9.30
N SER A 164 5.49 -10.02 9.60
CA SER A 164 6.29 -11.24 9.45
C SER A 164 6.71 -11.49 8.00
N ALA A 165 5.84 -11.23 7.02
CA ALA A 165 6.18 -11.42 5.61
C ALA A 165 7.28 -10.45 5.14
N TYR A 166 7.23 -9.19 5.57
CA TYR A 166 8.31 -8.23 5.32
C TYR A 166 9.61 -8.65 6.01
N ASP A 167 9.55 -8.98 7.31
CA ASP A 167 10.72 -9.36 8.09
C ASP A 167 11.38 -10.63 7.55
N GLU A 168 10.61 -11.64 7.16
CA GLU A 168 11.12 -12.86 6.55
C GLU A 168 11.83 -12.59 5.21
N PHE A 169 11.28 -11.69 4.39
CA PHE A 169 11.94 -11.32 3.15
C PHE A 169 13.20 -10.50 3.42
N LEU A 170 13.13 -9.49 4.27
CA LEU A 170 14.28 -8.63 4.61
C LEU A 170 15.44 -9.42 5.22
N ASN A 171 15.16 -10.34 6.15
CA ASN A 171 16.18 -11.19 6.76
C ASN A 171 16.81 -12.12 5.71
N ALA A 172 16.00 -12.79 4.88
CA ALA A 172 16.51 -13.65 3.82
C ALA A 172 17.33 -12.86 2.79
N ALA A 173 16.90 -11.65 2.44
CA ALA A 173 17.60 -10.79 1.52
C ALA A 173 18.94 -10.27 2.09
N ALA A 174 18.99 -9.98 3.40
CA ALA A 174 20.23 -9.60 4.09
C ALA A 174 21.22 -10.77 4.14
N GLU A 175 20.77 -11.98 4.46
CA GLU A 175 21.60 -13.18 4.45
C GLU A 175 22.11 -13.51 3.03
N TRP A 176 21.23 -13.44 2.04
CA TRP A 176 21.60 -13.60 0.65
C TRP A 176 22.65 -12.57 0.20
N GLY A 177 22.44 -11.29 0.54
CA GLY A 177 23.35 -10.21 0.24
C GLY A 177 24.74 -10.45 0.86
N GLN A 178 24.79 -10.81 2.14
CA GLN A 178 26.04 -11.13 2.82
C GLN A 178 26.77 -12.30 2.16
N SER A 179 26.06 -13.35 1.76
CA SER A 179 26.65 -14.54 1.12
C SER A 179 27.15 -14.28 -0.30
N ASN A 180 26.54 -13.36 -1.04
CA ASN A 180 26.84 -13.12 -2.46
C ASN A 180 27.63 -11.82 -2.72
N LEU A 181 27.63 -10.86 -1.77
CA LEU A 181 28.25 -9.55 -1.96
C LEU A 181 29.68 -9.45 -1.41
N TRP A 182 30.16 -10.40 -0.61
CA TRP A 182 31.45 -10.32 0.06
C TRP A 182 32.47 -11.27 -0.54
N LYS A 183 33.26 -10.79 -1.51
CA LYS A 183 34.54 -11.27 -2.06
C LYS A 183 34.58 -12.68 -2.72
N PRO A 184 35.27 -12.81 -3.85
CA PRO A 184 35.64 -14.13 -4.40
C PRO A 184 36.44 -14.92 -3.36
N GLY A 185 35.98 -16.10 -3.00
CA GLY A 185 36.61 -17.00 -2.03
C GLY A 185 35.89 -17.16 -0.67
N TRP A 186 34.92 -16.33 -0.33
CA TRP A 186 34.11 -16.51 0.88
C TRP A 186 32.89 -17.39 0.65
N ARG A 187 32.51 -17.65 -0.61
CA ARG A 187 31.40 -18.56 -0.99
C ARG A 187 31.57 -19.99 -0.41
N ASP A 188 32.79 -20.41 -0.13
CA ASP A 188 33.08 -21.76 0.38
C ASP A 188 32.80 -21.91 1.89
N HIS A 189 32.49 -20.85 2.60
CA HIS A 189 32.35 -20.85 4.06
C HIS A 189 31.01 -20.36 4.61
N ILE A 190 30.11 -19.82 3.77
CA ILE A 190 28.79 -19.44 4.19
C ILE A 190 27.80 -20.42 3.56
N ASN A 191 27.32 -21.38 4.34
CA ASN A 191 26.12 -22.15 4.01
C ASN A 191 24.93 -21.21 4.08
N SER A 192 24.69 -20.42 3.01
CA SER A 192 23.36 -19.83 2.88
C SER A 192 22.43 -20.98 2.47
N GLU A 193 21.55 -21.37 3.36
CA GLU A 193 20.50 -22.36 3.09
C GLU A 193 19.50 -21.85 2.04
N TRP A 194 19.62 -20.61 1.59
CA TRP A 194 18.71 -19.93 0.69
C TRP A 194 19.17 -19.98 -0.76
N THR A 195 18.33 -20.51 -1.62
CA THR A 195 18.48 -20.37 -3.08
C THR A 195 17.90 -19.03 -3.56
N SER A 196 18.21 -18.61 -4.79
CA SER A 196 17.56 -17.44 -5.42
C SER A 196 16.05 -17.62 -5.48
N LYS A 197 15.58 -18.84 -5.74
CA LYS A 197 14.15 -19.18 -5.78
C LYS A 197 13.48 -19.03 -4.42
N ASP A 198 14.16 -19.37 -3.32
CA ASP A 198 13.63 -19.16 -1.97
C ASP A 198 13.47 -17.69 -1.64
N LEU A 199 14.45 -16.85 -2.01
CA LEU A 199 14.38 -15.42 -1.82
C LEU A 199 13.23 -14.79 -2.64
N LYS A 200 13.10 -15.17 -3.91
CA LYS A 200 12.01 -14.75 -4.79
C LYS A 200 10.65 -15.18 -4.26
N ARG A 201 10.54 -16.39 -3.67
CA ARG A 201 9.31 -16.87 -3.02
C ARG A 201 8.91 -16.00 -1.84
N LYS A 202 9.88 -15.57 -1.02
CA LYS A 202 9.62 -14.67 0.09
C LYS A 202 9.19 -13.28 -0.40
N LEU A 203 9.78 -12.76 -1.46
CA LEU A 203 9.32 -11.54 -2.11
C LEU A 203 7.86 -11.68 -2.58
N TYR A 204 7.52 -12.78 -3.26
CA TYR A 204 6.15 -13.04 -3.69
C TYR A 204 5.17 -13.02 -2.51
N ARG A 205 5.50 -13.73 -1.43
CA ARG A 205 4.66 -13.79 -0.22
C ARG A 205 4.49 -12.42 0.43
N ALA A 206 5.53 -11.60 0.46
CA ALA A 206 5.45 -10.23 0.96
C ALA A 206 4.52 -9.38 0.10
N VAL A 207 4.67 -9.37 -1.21
CA VAL A 207 3.80 -8.63 -2.14
C VAL A 207 2.35 -9.13 -2.08
N ALA A 208 2.11 -10.43 -1.95
CA ALA A 208 0.78 -11.01 -1.81
C ALA A 208 0.11 -10.59 -0.49
N ASN A 209 0.85 -10.58 0.65
CA ASN A 209 0.36 -10.08 1.93
C ASN A 209 0.00 -8.60 1.87
N VAL A 210 0.82 -7.80 1.20
CA VAL A 210 0.55 -6.36 0.99
C VAL A 210 -0.70 -6.17 0.14
N ASN A 211 -0.86 -6.91 -0.95
CA ASN A 211 -2.08 -6.87 -1.77
C ASN A 211 -3.35 -7.19 -0.96
N ILE A 212 -3.27 -8.16 -0.05
CA ILE A 212 -4.37 -8.51 0.86
C ILE A 212 -4.61 -7.40 1.89
N LEU A 213 -3.57 -6.79 2.44
CA LEU A 213 -3.66 -5.65 3.34
C LEU A 213 -4.42 -4.49 2.68
N GLU A 214 -3.91 -4.02 1.54
CA GLU A 214 -4.44 -2.90 0.77
C GLU A 214 -5.87 -3.18 0.26
N GLY A 215 -6.14 -4.44 -0.11
CA GLY A 215 -7.38 -4.85 -0.72
C GLY A 215 -8.51 -5.22 0.24
N ILE A 216 -8.20 -5.63 1.48
CA ILE A 216 -9.17 -6.16 2.43
C ILE A 216 -9.10 -5.42 3.77
N ARG A 217 -7.96 -5.47 4.48
CA ARG A 217 -7.86 -4.97 5.85
C ARG A 217 -8.19 -3.49 5.97
N PHE A 218 -7.66 -2.67 5.08
CA PHE A 218 -7.99 -1.24 5.06
C PHE A 218 -9.45 -0.99 4.71
N TYR A 219 -10.00 -1.70 3.74
CA TYR A 219 -11.40 -1.51 3.35
C TYR A 219 -12.40 -1.88 4.44
N VAL A 220 -12.08 -2.88 5.26
CA VAL A 220 -12.85 -3.22 6.46
C VAL A 220 -12.81 -2.08 7.48
N SER A 221 -11.63 -1.52 7.70
CA SER A 221 -11.42 -0.37 8.59
C SER A 221 -12.11 0.89 8.06
N PHE A 222 -12.03 1.16 6.76
CA PHE A 222 -12.70 2.31 6.14
C PHE A 222 -14.22 2.24 6.30
N ALA A 223 -14.82 1.06 6.14
CA ALA A 223 -16.25 0.88 6.35
C ALA A 223 -16.69 1.31 7.76
N CYS A 224 -15.89 1.03 8.79
CA CYS A 224 -16.18 1.47 10.15
C CYS A 224 -16.18 3.01 10.27
N SER A 225 -15.20 3.68 9.65
CA SER A 225 -15.12 5.16 9.67
C SER A 225 -16.27 5.80 8.90
N PHE A 226 -16.62 5.26 7.74
CA PHE A 226 -17.72 5.77 6.92
C PHE A 226 -19.09 5.56 7.56
N ALA A 227 -19.27 4.51 8.37
CA ALA A 227 -20.53 4.28 9.12
C ALA A 227 -20.85 5.45 10.07
N PHE A 228 -19.85 6.10 10.67
CA PHE A 228 -20.07 7.32 11.45
C PHE A 228 -20.57 8.47 10.59
N ALA A 229 -19.99 8.67 9.41
CA ALA A 229 -20.39 9.75 8.51
C ALA A 229 -21.81 9.56 7.95
N GLU A 230 -22.26 8.32 7.73
CA GLU A 230 -23.66 8.02 7.41
C GLU A 230 -24.63 8.50 8.52
N LEU A 231 -24.16 8.58 9.76
CA LEU A 231 -24.90 9.15 10.90
C LEU A 231 -24.68 10.65 11.09
N LYS A 232 -23.99 11.33 10.14
CA LYS A 232 -23.60 12.73 10.24
C LYS A 232 -22.67 13.05 11.42
N LEU A 233 -21.91 12.06 11.85
CA LEU A 233 -20.88 12.13 12.89
C LEU A 233 -19.51 11.93 12.28
N MET A 234 -18.47 12.59 12.83
CA MET A 234 -17.08 12.41 12.42
C MET A 234 -16.85 12.57 10.90
N GLU A 235 -17.58 13.49 10.26
CA GLU A 235 -17.58 13.66 8.80
C GLU A 235 -16.23 14.14 8.27
N GLY A 236 -15.50 14.97 9.03
CA GLY A 236 -14.15 15.40 8.67
C GLY A 236 -13.14 14.26 8.67
N SER A 237 -13.18 13.41 9.72
CA SER A 237 -12.36 12.20 9.79
C SER A 237 -12.67 11.25 8.63
N ALA A 238 -13.96 11.02 8.35
CA ALA A 238 -14.38 10.19 7.22
C ALA A 238 -13.93 10.78 5.87
N LYS A 239 -13.90 12.10 5.71
CA LYS A 239 -13.37 12.76 4.51
C LYS A 239 -11.88 12.48 4.32
N ILE A 240 -11.09 12.61 5.37
CA ILE A 240 -9.67 12.24 5.35
C ILE A 240 -9.50 10.76 4.97
N ILE A 241 -10.25 9.87 5.63
CA ILE A 241 -10.23 8.43 5.33
C ILE A 241 -10.65 8.14 3.88
N SER A 242 -11.54 8.94 3.29
CA SER A 242 -11.92 8.76 1.88
C SER A 242 -10.79 9.10 0.91
N PHE A 243 -9.92 10.07 1.24
CA PHE A 243 -8.71 10.34 0.46
C PHE A 243 -7.71 9.19 0.58
N ILE A 244 -7.50 8.68 1.81
CA ILE A 244 -6.67 7.49 2.03
C ILE A 244 -7.21 6.31 1.21
N ALA A 245 -8.51 5.99 1.29
CA ALA A 245 -9.12 4.89 0.55
C ALA A 245 -8.97 5.01 -0.98
N ARG A 246 -8.97 6.24 -1.52
CA ARG A 246 -8.69 6.50 -2.93
C ARG A 246 -7.24 6.13 -3.28
N ASP A 247 -6.30 6.50 -2.43
CA ASP A 247 -4.88 6.23 -2.63
C ASP A 247 -4.60 4.73 -2.48
N GLU A 248 -5.18 4.06 -1.48
CA GLU A 248 -5.06 2.61 -1.28
C GLU A 248 -5.55 1.80 -2.49
N ASN A 249 -6.51 2.32 -3.23
CA ASN A 249 -6.93 1.68 -4.47
C ASN A 249 -5.79 1.69 -5.53
N GLN A 250 -4.92 2.70 -5.56
CA GLN A 250 -3.77 2.74 -6.46
C GLN A 250 -2.68 1.75 -6.02
N HIS A 251 -2.41 1.66 -4.71
CA HIS A 251 -1.47 0.72 -4.11
C HIS A 251 -1.89 -0.73 -4.38
N LEU A 252 -3.18 -1.03 -4.20
CA LEU A 252 -3.76 -2.32 -4.55
C LEU A 252 -3.57 -2.65 -6.04
N VAL A 253 -3.85 -1.70 -6.93
CA VAL A 253 -3.69 -1.89 -8.38
C VAL A 253 -2.21 -2.09 -8.74
N LEU A 254 -1.28 -1.39 -8.08
CA LEU A 254 0.15 -1.55 -8.27
C LEU A 254 0.59 -2.99 -7.95
N THR A 255 0.25 -3.49 -6.76
CA THR A 255 0.61 -4.85 -6.34
C THR A 255 -0.09 -5.92 -7.18
N GLN A 256 -1.33 -5.70 -7.62
CA GLN A 256 -2.02 -6.58 -8.57
C GLN A 256 -1.28 -6.66 -9.91
N HIS A 257 -0.78 -5.55 -10.43
CA HIS A 257 -0.01 -5.55 -11.67
C HIS A 257 1.33 -6.28 -11.51
N ILE A 258 2.02 -6.11 -10.38
CA ILE A 258 3.24 -6.86 -10.10
C ILE A 258 2.95 -8.37 -10.15
N ILE A 259 1.95 -8.85 -9.41
CA ILE A 259 1.59 -10.27 -9.38
C ILE A 259 1.19 -10.76 -10.78
N LYS A 260 0.39 -10.00 -11.52
CA LYS A 260 -0.01 -10.37 -12.89
C LYS A 260 1.17 -10.45 -13.84
N LYS A 261 2.15 -9.55 -13.76
CA LYS A 261 3.34 -9.60 -14.61
C LYS A 261 4.18 -10.84 -14.31
N TRP A 262 4.25 -11.28 -13.07
CA TRP A 262 4.87 -12.56 -12.74
C TRP A 262 4.09 -13.75 -13.32
N GLN A 263 2.76 -13.75 -13.23
CA GLN A 263 1.89 -14.76 -13.86
C GLN A 263 2.09 -14.82 -15.39
N GLU A 264 2.28 -13.66 -16.02
CA GLU A 264 2.50 -13.53 -17.46
C GLU A 264 3.93 -13.92 -17.89
N GLY A 265 4.88 -14.06 -16.95
CA GLY A 265 6.24 -14.53 -17.20
C GLY A 265 7.29 -13.44 -17.33
N ASP A 266 7.15 -12.33 -16.58
CA ASP A 266 8.19 -11.31 -16.44
C ASP A 266 9.54 -11.93 -16.05
N ASP A 267 9.51 -12.88 -15.15
CA ASP A 267 10.61 -13.74 -14.73
C ASP A 267 10.10 -15.20 -14.74
N PRO A 268 10.75 -16.13 -15.48
CA PRO A 268 10.32 -17.53 -15.55
C PRO A 268 10.24 -18.22 -14.19
N GLU A 269 11.21 -17.97 -13.29
CA GLU A 269 11.24 -18.56 -11.96
C GLU A 269 10.13 -18.00 -11.07
N MET A 270 9.84 -16.67 -11.17
CA MET A 270 8.70 -16.07 -10.49
C MET A 270 7.37 -16.63 -10.98
N LYS A 271 7.23 -16.92 -12.27
CA LYS A 271 6.03 -17.57 -12.80
C LYS A 271 5.79 -18.95 -12.19
N GLU A 272 6.85 -19.75 -12.05
CA GLU A 272 6.77 -21.05 -11.36
C GLU A 272 6.38 -20.87 -9.89
N ILE A 273 6.98 -19.89 -9.19
CA ILE A 273 6.69 -19.60 -7.79
C ILE A 273 5.22 -19.22 -7.61
N VAL A 274 4.68 -18.36 -8.46
CA VAL A 274 3.27 -17.97 -8.37
C VAL A 274 2.33 -19.16 -8.48
N GLU A 275 2.63 -20.10 -9.38
CA GLU A 275 1.84 -21.33 -9.52
C GLU A 275 2.00 -22.25 -8.31
N GLU A 276 3.23 -22.46 -7.82
CA GLU A 276 3.52 -23.27 -6.62
C GLU A 276 2.86 -22.67 -5.35
N GLU A 277 2.79 -21.34 -5.24
CA GLU A 277 2.23 -20.63 -4.09
C GLU A 277 0.71 -20.40 -4.14
N LYS A 278 0.03 -20.91 -5.17
CA LYS A 278 -1.40 -20.69 -5.36
C LYS A 278 -2.24 -21.07 -4.14
N GLU A 279 -2.07 -22.29 -3.66
CA GLU A 279 -2.81 -22.78 -2.49
C GLU A 279 -2.46 -22.00 -1.21
N ASN A 280 -1.19 -21.66 -1.04
CA ASN A 280 -0.73 -20.83 0.07
C ASN A 280 -1.35 -19.42 0.01
N THR A 281 -1.44 -18.82 -1.18
CA THR A 281 -2.07 -17.52 -1.37
C THR A 281 -3.56 -17.55 -1.02
N ILE A 282 -4.28 -18.60 -1.43
CA ILE A 282 -5.68 -18.81 -1.04
C ILE A 282 -5.81 -18.93 0.49
N GLU A 283 -4.89 -19.64 1.14
CA GLU A 283 -4.89 -19.76 2.60
C GLU A 283 -4.59 -18.42 3.30
N MET A 284 -3.72 -17.59 2.72
CA MET A 284 -3.49 -16.22 3.21
C MET A 284 -4.77 -15.36 3.15
N PHE A 285 -5.57 -15.50 2.08
CA PHE A 285 -6.88 -14.83 2.00
C PHE A 285 -7.83 -15.32 3.08
N LYS A 286 -7.94 -16.64 3.28
CA LYS A 286 -8.81 -17.22 4.33
C LYS A 286 -8.42 -16.72 5.72
N LYS A 287 -7.12 -16.80 6.03
CA LYS A 287 -6.59 -16.32 7.30
C LYS A 287 -6.90 -14.83 7.53
N CYS A 288 -6.71 -14.00 6.50
CA CYS A 288 -7.07 -12.59 6.58
C CYS A 288 -8.56 -12.41 6.89
N VAL A 289 -9.44 -13.11 6.19
CA VAL A 289 -10.89 -13.02 6.41
C VAL A 289 -11.28 -13.45 7.82
N ASP A 290 -10.70 -14.52 8.35
CA ASP A 290 -10.97 -15.00 9.70
C ASP A 290 -10.50 -13.98 10.75
N GLU A 291 -9.30 -13.44 10.59
CA GLU A 291 -8.76 -12.38 11.46
C GLU A 291 -9.64 -11.10 11.42
N GLU A 292 -10.14 -10.71 10.26
CA GLU A 292 -11.02 -9.53 10.10
C GLU A 292 -12.41 -9.77 10.72
N LYS A 293 -12.93 -11.01 10.68
CA LYS A 293 -14.17 -11.38 11.39
C LYS A 293 -13.99 -11.35 12.90
N GLU A 294 -12.87 -11.85 13.41
CA GLU A 294 -12.56 -11.74 14.85
C GLU A 294 -12.43 -10.26 15.28
N TRP A 295 -11.86 -9.43 14.40
CA TRP A 295 -11.81 -8.00 14.65
C TRP A 295 -13.19 -7.36 14.67
N ALA A 296 -14.08 -7.73 13.77
CA ALA A 296 -15.44 -7.26 13.76
C ALA A 296 -16.15 -7.61 15.09
N GLN A 297 -15.98 -8.84 15.58
CA GLN A 297 -16.52 -9.26 16.88
C GLN A 297 -15.94 -8.43 18.04
N TYR A 298 -14.63 -8.13 18.01
CA TYR A 298 -14.00 -7.28 19.02
C TYR A 298 -14.51 -5.85 18.99
N LEU A 299 -14.66 -5.25 17.80
CA LEU A 299 -15.18 -3.89 17.65
C LEU A 299 -16.61 -3.74 18.17
N PHE A 300 -17.47 -4.72 17.91
CA PHE A 300 -18.89 -4.66 18.21
C PHE A 300 -19.29 -5.45 19.48
N LYS A 301 -18.33 -5.82 20.34
CA LYS A 301 -18.55 -6.62 21.56
C LYS A 301 -19.54 -5.98 22.54
N ASP A 302 -19.57 -4.65 22.61
CA ASP A 302 -20.40 -3.87 23.53
C ASP A 302 -21.63 -3.24 22.85
N GLY A 303 -21.86 -3.58 21.58
CA GLY A 303 -22.98 -3.08 20.77
C GLY A 303 -22.60 -2.67 19.37
N SER A 304 -23.57 -2.23 18.59
CA SER A 304 -23.43 -1.87 17.19
C SER A 304 -23.66 -0.37 16.94
N ILE A 305 -23.27 0.07 15.74
CA ILE A 305 -23.66 1.38 15.20
C ILE A 305 -24.85 1.16 14.27
N LEU A 306 -25.73 2.14 14.13
CA LEU A 306 -26.82 2.05 13.16
C LEU A 306 -26.25 1.85 11.75
N GLY A 307 -26.69 0.79 11.07
CA GLY A 307 -26.23 0.42 9.72
C GLY A 307 -24.96 -0.43 9.67
N LEU A 308 -24.30 -0.71 10.83
CA LEU A 308 -23.11 -1.56 10.88
C LEU A 308 -23.03 -2.35 12.20
N ASN A 309 -22.81 -3.66 12.07
CA ASN A 309 -22.54 -4.59 13.15
C ASN A 309 -21.54 -5.65 12.71
N ASP A 310 -21.13 -6.53 13.63
CA ASP A 310 -20.18 -7.62 13.38
C ASP A 310 -20.60 -8.54 12.23
N ARG A 311 -21.88 -8.89 12.12
CA ARG A 311 -22.41 -9.74 11.06
C ARG A 311 -22.30 -9.07 9.69
N LEU A 312 -22.75 -7.82 9.56
CA LEU A 312 -22.70 -7.08 8.28
C LEU A 312 -21.26 -6.83 7.86
N LEU A 313 -20.38 -6.50 8.81
CA LEU A 313 -18.96 -6.30 8.51
C LEU A 313 -18.31 -7.62 8.09
N SER A 314 -18.63 -8.76 8.74
CA SER A 314 -18.14 -10.08 8.33
C SER A 314 -18.57 -10.47 6.91
N GLN A 315 -19.82 -10.19 6.55
CA GLN A 315 -20.31 -10.41 5.18
C GLN A 315 -19.58 -9.51 4.17
N TYR A 316 -19.28 -8.28 4.55
CA TYR A 316 -18.52 -7.35 3.70
C TYR A 316 -17.09 -7.83 3.48
N VAL A 317 -16.43 -8.37 4.52
CA VAL A 317 -15.09 -8.97 4.41
C VAL A 317 -15.09 -10.11 3.39
N GLU A 318 -16.03 -11.04 3.48
CA GLU A 318 -16.14 -12.16 2.53
C GLU A 318 -16.40 -11.70 1.10
N TRP A 319 -17.30 -10.73 0.94
CA TRP A 319 -17.64 -10.18 -0.36
C TRP A 319 -16.43 -9.49 -1.03
N ILE A 320 -15.67 -8.69 -0.26
CA ILE A 320 -14.49 -8.01 -0.80
C ILE A 320 -13.36 -8.99 -1.10
N ALA A 321 -13.17 -10.01 -0.24
CA ALA A 321 -12.17 -11.06 -0.45
C ALA A 321 -12.42 -11.81 -1.77
N ASN A 322 -13.65 -12.22 -2.04
CA ASN A 322 -14.02 -12.84 -3.31
C ASN A 322 -13.65 -11.95 -4.52
N LYS A 323 -13.87 -10.65 -4.43
CA LYS A 323 -13.48 -9.71 -5.49
C LYS A 323 -11.97 -9.61 -5.69
N ARG A 324 -11.22 -9.59 -4.60
CA ARG A 324 -9.75 -9.50 -4.66
C ARG A 324 -9.14 -10.80 -5.18
N MET A 325 -9.64 -11.94 -4.75
CA MET A 325 -9.26 -13.24 -5.29
C MET A 325 -9.50 -13.33 -6.80
N HIS A 326 -10.69 -12.94 -7.24
CA HIS A 326 -11.02 -12.92 -8.66
C HIS A 326 -10.11 -11.99 -9.47
N ALA A 327 -9.73 -10.83 -8.91
CA ALA A 327 -8.82 -9.89 -9.57
C ALA A 327 -7.40 -10.47 -9.78
N LEU A 328 -6.99 -11.43 -8.95
CA LEU A 328 -5.73 -12.16 -9.07
C LEU A 328 -5.84 -13.47 -9.87
N GLY A 329 -7.04 -13.78 -10.38
CA GLY A 329 -7.29 -14.99 -11.17
C GLY A 329 -7.61 -16.23 -10.34
N TYR A 330 -7.98 -16.07 -9.06
CA TYR A 330 -8.45 -17.15 -8.19
C TYR A 330 -9.96 -17.24 -8.19
N ASP A 331 -10.49 -18.46 -8.01
CA ASP A 331 -11.92 -18.66 -7.85
C ASP A 331 -12.40 -18.11 -6.48
N PRO A 332 -13.57 -17.47 -6.43
CA PRO A 332 -14.20 -17.07 -5.18
C PRO A 332 -14.52 -18.27 -4.29
N ILE A 333 -14.20 -18.19 -2.99
CA ILE A 333 -14.38 -19.30 -2.03
C ILE A 333 -15.52 -19.07 -1.03
N TYR A 334 -15.98 -17.83 -0.88
CA TYR A 334 -17.10 -17.49 0.02
C TYR A 334 -18.43 -17.47 -0.73
N ASP A 335 -19.53 -17.43 0.03
CA ASP A 335 -20.88 -17.47 -0.51
C ASP A 335 -21.07 -16.42 -1.63
N GLN A 336 -21.29 -16.91 -2.85
CA GLN A 336 -21.51 -16.08 -4.03
C GLN A 336 -22.97 -15.61 -4.18
N SER A 337 -23.89 -16.04 -3.30
CA SER A 337 -25.25 -15.48 -3.26
C SER A 337 -25.24 -14.01 -2.84
N LEU A 338 -24.21 -13.54 -2.16
CA LEU A 338 -23.90 -12.14 -1.89
C LEU A 338 -23.34 -11.45 -3.15
N ARG A 339 -24.13 -11.45 -4.24
CA ARG A 339 -23.71 -10.76 -5.49
C ARG A 339 -23.54 -9.26 -5.30
N ASN A 340 -24.28 -8.69 -4.37
CA ASN A 340 -24.29 -7.26 -4.08
C ASN A 340 -23.46 -6.95 -2.84
N ASN A 341 -22.87 -5.75 -2.81
CA ASN A 341 -22.19 -5.24 -1.63
C ASN A 341 -23.13 -5.24 -0.42
N PRO A 342 -22.77 -5.95 0.69
CA PRO A 342 -23.58 -5.93 1.92
C PRO A 342 -23.67 -4.55 2.57
N LEU A 343 -22.71 -3.68 2.27
CA LEU A 343 -22.63 -2.29 2.75
C LEU A 343 -22.66 -1.32 1.56
N PRO A 344 -23.79 -1.18 0.83
CA PRO A 344 -23.85 -0.45 -0.43
C PRO A 344 -23.47 1.03 -0.30
N TRP A 345 -23.68 1.63 0.86
CA TRP A 345 -23.29 3.00 1.17
C TRP A 345 -21.77 3.21 1.17
N THR A 346 -20.94 2.16 1.33
CA THR A 346 -19.48 2.30 1.24
C THR A 346 -19.01 2.70 -0.16
N GLN A 347 -19.80 2.42 -1.20
CA GLN A 347 -19.39 2.66 -2.58
C GLN A 347 -19.16 4.14 -2.90
N HIS A 348 -19.98 5.03 -2.37
CA HIS A 348 -19.81 6.45 -2.65
C HIS A 348 -18.60 7.06 -1.92
N TRP A 349 -18.23 6.49 -0.77
CA TRP A 349 -17.04 6.92 -0.03
C TRP A 349 -15.73 6.44 -0.67
N ILE A 350 -15.74 5.26 -1.27
CA ILE A 350 -14.57 4.62 -1.89
C ILE A 350 -14.43 5.03 -3.36
N SER A 351 -15.53 5.44 -4.01
CA SER A 351 -15.50 5.83 -5.42
C SER A 351 -14.76 7.15 -5.61
N SER A 352 -13.74 7.13 -6.46
CA SER A 352 -13.07 8.35 -6.92
C SER A 352 -13.97 9.25 -7.79
N LYS A 353 -15.13 8.74 -8.23
CA LYS A 353 -16.13 9.54 -8.96
C LYS A 353 -16.88 10.45 -8.00
N GLY A 354 -16.56 11.75 -8.02
CA GLY A 354 -17.23 12.77 -7.20
C GLY A 354 -16.55 13.05 -5.86
N LEU A 355 -15.38 12.48 -5.57
CA LEU A 355 -14.52 13.06 -4.57
C LEU A 355 -14.18 14.46 -5.07
N GLN A 356 -14.67 15.46 -4.34
CA GLN A 356 -14.32 16.83 -4.57
C GLN A 356 -12.81 16.92 -4.49
N VAL A 357 -12.21 17.33 -5.59
CA VAL A 357 -10.80 17.62 -5.74
C VAL A 357 -10.40 18.54 -4.57
N ALA A 358 -9.26 18.32 -3.95
CA ALA A 358 -8.78 19.18 -2.87
C ALA A 358 -8.83 20.65 -3.35
N PRO A 359 -9.06 21.65 -2.47
CA PRO A 359 -9.17 23.06 -2.89
C PRO A 359 -8.05 23.54 -3.80
N GLN A 360 -6.84 23.03 -3.62
CA GLN A 360 -5.70 23.31 -4.50
C GLN A 360 -5.85 22.71 -5.93
N GLU A 361 -6.75 21.76 -6.15
CA GLU A 361 -7.04 21.22 -7.48
C GLU A 361 -8.19 21.98 -8.17
N THR A 362 -9.02 22.74 -7.42
CA THR A 362 -10.05 23.61 -8.00
C THR A 362 -9.51 24.95 -8.49
N GLU A 363 -8.35 25.38 -7.97
CA GLU A 363 -7.68 26.59 -8.45
C GLU A 363 -6.80 26.36 -9.70
N VAL A 364 -6.60 25.11 -10.12
CA VAL A 364 -5.68 24.71 -11.19
C VAL A 364 -6.40 24.42 -12.51
N GLU A 365 -7.60 24.95 -12.75
CA GLU A 365 -8.17 24.96 -14.12
C GLU A 365 -7.30 25.71 -15.15
N SER A 366 -6.29 26.46 -14.71
CA SER A 366 -5.31 27.13 -15.58
C SER A 366 -3.99 26.38 -15.75
N TYR A 367 -3.77 25.25 -15.02
CA TYR A 367 -2.59 24.41 -15.25
C TYR A 367 -2.88 23.46 -16.41
N LEU A 368 -2.59 23.92 -17.61
CA LEU A 368 -2.43 23.05 -18.78
C LEU A 368 -1.26 22.10 -18.51
N ILE A 369 -1.57 20.87 -18.15
CA ILE A 369 -0.59 19.77 -18.13
C ILE A 369 -0.03 19.68 -19.54
N GLY A 370 1.25 20.00 -19.72
CA GLY A 370 1.94 20.06 -21.01
C GLY A 370 2.17 21.45 -21.60
N GLY A 371 1.70 22.50 -20.92
CA GLY A 371 1.93 23.89 -21.31
C GLY A 371 3.11 24.55 -20.57
N LEU A 372 4.29 23.93 -20.56
CA LEU A 372 5.51 24.67 -20.26
C LEU A 372 5.69 25.70 -21.36
N LYS A 373 5.19 26.93 -21.14
CA LYS A 373 5.69 28.08 -21.88
C LYS A 373 7.16 28.19 -21.52
N GLN A 374 8.03 27.82 -22.43
CA GLN A 374 9.45 28.19 -22.35
C GLN A 374 9.55 29.69 -22.59
N ASP A 375 9.37 30.48 -21.52
CA ASP A 375 9.58 31.94 -21.56
C ASP A 375 11.08 32.31 -21.52
N VAL A 376 11.97 31.31 -21.42
CA VAL A 376 13.40 31.48 -21.41
C VAL A 376 13.89 31.51 -22.85
N LYS A 377 14.19 32.69 -23.36
CA LYS A 377 14.91 32.88 -24.64
C LYS A 377 16.42 32.77 -24.39
N LYS A 378 17.19 32.44 -25.46
CA LYS A 378 18.65 32.24 -25.41
C LYS A 378 19.44 33.40 -24.75
N ASP A 379 18.86 34.57 -24.67
CA ASP A 379 19.43 35.83 -24.19
C ASP A 379 18.84 36.31 -22.85
N THR A 380 17.90 35.55 -22.26
CA THR A 380 17.23 35.94 -20.97
C THR A 380 18.21 36.15 -19.81
N PHE A 381 19.37 35.53 -19.85
CA PHE A 381 20.43 35.63 -18.84
C PHE A 381 21.71 36.32 -19.34
N SER A 382 21.70 36.95 -20.52
CA SER A 382 22.88 37.58 -21.09
C SER A 382 23.40 38.82 -20.32
N GLY A 383 22.60 39.33 -19.39
CA GLY A 383 22.97 40.43 -18.50
C GLY A 383 23.49 40.01 -17.11
N PHE A 384 23.50 38.72 -16.77
CA PHE A 384 24.08 38.24 -15.54
C PHE A 384 25.56 37.92 -15.73
N LYS A 385 26.45 38.74 -15.17
CA LYS A 385 27.85 38.41 -14.96
C LYS A 385 27.96 37.67 -13.62
N LEU A 386 28.40 36.40 -13.68
CA LEU A 386 28.90 35.68 -12.51
C LEU A 386 30.23 36.29 -12.06
#